data_bd1aed68ab2292082a19764804d36753
#
_entry.id   bd1aed68ab2292082a19764804d36753
#
_cell.length_a   1.000
_cell.length_b   1.000
_cell.length_c   1.000
_cell.angle_alpha   90.00
_cell.angle_beta   90.00
_cell.angle_gamma   90.00
#
_symmetry.space_group_name_H-M   'P 1'
#
loop_
_entity.id
_entity.type
_entity.pdbx_description
1 polymer ?
#
loop_
_entity_poly.entity_id
_entity_poly.type
_entity_poly.pdbx_seq_one_letter_code
_entity_poly.pdbx_strand_id
1 'polypeptide(L)'
;MNKPKKTEVDRRNFLKSAAAGAATLAAVPATVAAQPAELRRSVPPPMSPDAEVGTPSSAEILTADRTGSDFMVDVIKSLGFEYVCANPGSSFRGLHESIINYGGNKSPEFITCCHEESAVGMAHGYAKVEGKPLAVFAHGTVGVQHAAMAIYNAYCDRVPVYLILLPVAKI
;
A
#
# COMPACT_ATOMS: atom_id res chain seq x y z
N MET A 1 -7.67 27.62 -47.62
CA MET A 1 -7.33 26.89 -46.39
C MET A 1 -8.53 26.03 -45.98
N ASN A 2 -8.50 24.73 -46.30
CA ASN A 2 -9.58 23.79 -45.97
C ASN A 2 -9.42 23.34 -44.50
N LYS A 3 -10.44 23.63 -43.68
CA LYS A 3 -10.53 23.10 -42.30
C LYS A 3 -10.81 21.59 -42.35
N PRO A 4 -10.12 20.77 -41.56
CA PRO A 4 -10.42 19.34 -41.48
C PRO A 4 -11.80 19.13 -40.87
N LYS A 5 -12.66 18.37 -41.54
CA LYS A 5 -13.96 17.92 -41.01
C LYS A 5 -13.72 17.07 -39.78
N LYS A 6 -14.26 17.51 -38.64
CA LYS A 6 -14.39 16.63 -37.46
C LYS A 6 -15.29 15.47 -37.81
N THR A 7 -14.75 14.27 -37.81
CA THR A 7 -15.54 13.04 -37.85
C THR A 7 -16.27 12.89 -36.52
N GLU A 8 -17.53 13.27 -36.46
CA GLU A 8 -18.41 12.88 -35.35
C GLU A 8 -18.55 11.37 -35.37
N VAL A 9 -18.03 10.71 -34.33
CA VAL A 9 -18.26 9.27 -34.13
C VAL A 9 -19.70 9.11 -33.63
N ASP A 10 -20.62 8.78 -34.54
CA ASP A 10 -22.00 8.50 -34.21
C ASP A 10 -22.06 7.24 -33.32
N ARG A 11 -22.61 7.38 -32.12
CA ARG A 11 -22.81 6.29 -31.16
C ARG A 11 -23.49 5.05 -31.76
N ARG A 12 -24.40 5.28 -32.69
CA ARG A 12 -25.14 4.21 -33.37
C ARG A 12 -24.22 3.40 -34.31
N ASN A 13 -23.30 4.06 -35.00
CA ASN A 13 -22.31 3.44 -35.85
C ASN A 13 -21.23 2.72 -35.08
N PHE A 14 -20.85 3.27 -33.94
CA PHE A 14 -19.96 2.58 -33.00
C PHE A 14 -20.55 1.25 -32.50
N LEU A 15 -21.82 1.26 -32.07
CA LEU A 15 -22.49 0.06 -31.57
C LEU A 15 -22.67 -1.00 -32.68
N LYS A 16 -22.95 -0.57 -33.91
CA LYS A 16 -23.04 -1.49 -35.09
C LYS A 16 -21.68 -2.11 -35.38
N SER A 17 -20.58 -1.36 -35.29
CA SER A 17 -19.23 -1.87 -35.50
C SER A 17 -18.83 -2.86 -34.41
N ALA A 18 -19.20 -2.58 -33.17
CA ALA A 18 -18.94 -3.46 -32.01
C ALA A 18 -19.73 -4.79 -32.15
N ALA A 19 -20.99 -4.72 -32.59
CA ALA A 19 -21.81 -5.91 -32.83
C ALA A 19 -21.27 -6.75 -34.01
N ALA A 20 -20.80 -6.12 -35.08
CA ALA A 20 -20.18 -6.81 -36.21
C ALA A 20 -18.86 -7.48 -35.80
N GLY A 21 -18.05 -6.82 -34.95
CA GLY A 21 -16.81 -7.41 -34.41
C GLY A 21 -17.06 -8.61 -33.51
N ALA A 22 -18.13 -8.58 -32.70
CA ALA A 22 -18.53 -9.72 -31.89
C ALA A 22 -18.99 -10.93 -32.74
N ALA A 23 -19.70 -10.67 -33.84
CA ALA A 23 -20.16 -11.73 -34.77
C ALA A 23 -18.99 -12.41 -35.50
N THR A 24 -17.92 -11.68 -35.82
CA THR A 24 -16.71 -12.27 -36.43
C THR A 24 -15.91 -13.13 -35.47
N LEU A 25 -15.91 -12.80 -34.17
CA LEU A 25 -15.30 -13.63 -33.13
C LEU A 25 -16.07 -14.93 -32.87
N ALA A 26 -17.40 -14.92 -33.10
CA ALA A 26 -18.25 -16.13 -32.98
C ALA A 26 -18.14 -17.07 -34.22
N ALA A 27 -17.61 -16.58 -35.34
CA ALA A 27 -17.48 -17.34 -36.58
C ALA A 27 -16.10 -18.01 -36.75
N VAL A 28 -15.22 -17.95 -35.74
CA VAL A 28 -13.97 -18.71 -35.74
C VAL A 28 -14.34 -20.18 -35.57
N PRO A 29 -14.02 -21.09 -36.56
CA PRO A 29 -14.35 -22.48 -36.40
C PRO A 29 -13.69 -23.05 -35.16
N ALA A 30 -14.48 -23.77 -34.37
CA ALA A 30 -14.09 -24.39 -33.11
C ALA A 30 -13.08 -25.55 -33.25
N THR A 31 -12.19 -25.48 -34.23
CA THR A 31 -11.15 -26.49 -34.47
C THR A 31 -9.84 -26.21 -33.77
N VAL A 32 -9.72 -25.09 -33.09
CA VAL A 32 -8.75 -25.01 -32.01
C VAL A 32 -9.46 -25.50 -30.74
N ALA A 33 -9.63 -26.83 -30.65
CA ALA A 33 -9.91 -27.45 -29.38
C ALA A 33 -8.80 -26.96 -28.43
N ALA A 34 -9.12 -25.96 -27.60
CA ALA A 34 -8.30 -25.63 -26.46
C ALA A 34 -8.20 -26.95 -25.68
N GLN A 35 -7.07 -27.61 -25.81
CA GLN A 35 -6.72 -28.63 -24.84
C GLN A 35 -7.00 -27.99 -23.49
N PRO A 36 -7.76 -28.64 -22.60
CA PRO A 36 -7.93 -28.13 -21.26
C PRO A 36 -6.50 -27.89 -20.76
N ALA A 37 -6.14 -26.62 -20.66
CA ALA A 37 -4.93 -26.28 -19.96
C ALA A 37 -5.16 -26.90 -18.58
N GLU A 38 -4.56 -28.05 -18.34
CA GLU A 38 -4.40 -28.54 -16.99
C GLU A 38 -3.87 -27.34 -16.27
N LEU A 39 -4.70 -26.78 -15.42
CA LEU A 39 -4.28 -25.84 -14.41
C LEU A 39 -3.16 -26.59 -13.68
N ARG A 40 -1.93 -26.46 -14.18
CA ARG A 40 -0.75 -26.85 -13.43
C ARG A 40 -0.89 -26.01 -12.16
N ARG A 41 -1.46 -26.63 -11.13
CA ARG A 41 -1.28 -26.14 -9.79
C ARG A 41 0.21 -25.88 -9.69
N SER A 42 0.59 -24.62 -9.58
CA SER A 42 1.96 -24.28 -9.25
C SER A 42 2.20 -24.95 -7.90
N VAL A 43 2.73 -26.17 -7.96
CA VAL A 43 3.24 -26.81 -6.75
C VAL A 43 4.38 -25.92 -6.34
N PRO A 44 4.32 -25.29 -5.18
CA PRO A 44 5.48 -24.55 -4.67
C PRO A 44 6.67 -25.50 -4.76
N PRO A 45 7.86 -25.02 -5.15
CA PRO A 45 9.05 -25.86 -5.16
C PRO A 45 9.14 -26.56 -3.81
N PRO A 46 9.52 -27.85 -3.76
CA PRO A 46 9.65 -28.54 -2.50
C PRO A 46 10.60 -27.71 -1.62
N MET A 47 10.07 -27.17 -0.55
CA MET A 47 10.88 -26.47 0.44
C MET A 47 11.82 -27.54 1.00
N SER A 48 13.13 -27.38 0.74
CA SER A 48 14.12 -28.19 1.41
C SER A 48 13.99 -27.86 2.90
N PRO A 49 13.70 -28.83 3.76
CA PRO A 49 13.58 -28.56 5.21
C PRO A 49 14.82 -27.86 5.78
N ASP A 50 15.96 -28.03 5.12
CA ASP A 50 17.25 -27.47 5.52
C ASP A 50 17.51 -26.04 5.03
N ALA A 51 16.66 -25.50 4.12
CA ALA A 51 16.89 -24.17 3.55
C ALA A 51 16.33 -23.03 4.40
N GLU A 52 15.39 -23.32 5.30
CA GLU A 52 14.78 -22.32 6.19
C GLU A 52 15.23 -22.44 7.64
N VAL A 53 15.83 -23.53 8.02
CA VAL A 53 16.47 -23.68 9.33
C VAL A 53 17.95 -23.35 9.18
N GLY A 54 18.24 -22.11 8.77
CA GLY A 54 19.53 -21.55 9.14
C GLY A 54 19.59 -21.67 10.66
N THR A 55 20.56 -22.43 11.17
CA THR A 55 20.87 -22.46 12.60
C THR A 55 20.85 -21.01 13.08
N PRO A 56 19.95 -20.63 14.00
CA PRO A 56 19.96 -19.27 14.50
C PRO A 56 21.38 -18.99 14.94
N SER A 57 21.95 -17.90 14.46
CA SER A 57 23.27 -17.46 14.86
C SER A 57 23.31 -17.54 16.39
N SER A 58 24.22 -18.35 16.93
CA SER A 58 24.40 -18.46 18.38
C SER A 58 24.95 -17.17 19.00
N ALA A 59 25.16 -16.16 18.20
CA ALA A 59 25.47 -14.82 18.65
C ALA A 59 24.18 -14.15 19.11
N GLU A 60 23.86 -14.30 20.38
CA GLU A 60 22.91 -13.43 21.07
C GLU A 60 23.52 -12.03 21.05
N ILE A 61 23.12 -11.24 20.06
CA ILE A 61 23.51 -9.82 19.99
C ILE A 61 22.65 -9.10 21.03
N LEU A 62 23.07 -9.14 22.27
CA LEU A 62 22.58 -8.25 23.31
C LEU A 62 23.11 -6.85 22.99
N THR A 63 22.43 -6.13 22.14
CA THR A 63 22.63 -4.68 22.06
C THR A 63 22.04 -4.11 23.34
N ALA A 64 22.91 -3.75 24.29
CA ALA A 64 22.52 -3.05 25.51
C ALA A 64 22.01 -1.63 25.21
N ASP A 65 22.24 -1.15 24.00
CA ASP A 65 21.88 0.18 23.56
C ASP A 65 20.48 0.19 22.91
N ARG A 66 19.71 1.21 23.21
CA ARG A 66 18.42 1.46 22.57
C ARG A 66 18.61 1.65 21.07
N THR A 67 17.73 1.04 20.29
CA THR A 67 17.73 1.24 18.83
C THR A 67 17.26 2.65 18.48
N GLY A 68 17.68 3.19 17.33
CA GLY A 68 17.18 4.48 16.85
C GLY A 68 15.67 4.49 16.65
N SER A 69 15.06 3.33 16.37
CA SER A 69 13.60 3.19 16.25
C SER A 69 12.89 3.27 17.60
N ASP A 70 13.48 2.76 18.69
CA ASP A 70 12.93 2.93 20.04
C ASP A 70 12.94 4.40 20.45
N PHE A 71 14.04 5.10 20.15
CA PHE A 71 14.12 6.55 20.39
C PHE A 71 13.06 7.31 19.57
N MET A 72 12.82 6.92 18.32
CA MET A 72 11.79 7.52 17.49
C MET A 72 10.38 7.30 18.07
N VAL A 73 10.11 6.14 18.69
CA VAL A 73 8.85 5.90 19.41
C VAL A 73 8.68 6.89 20.56
N ASP A 74 9.73 7.13 21.34
CA ASP A 74 9.69 8.12 22.43
C ASP A 74 9.43 9.54 21.88
N VAL A 75 10.02 9.90 20.75
CA VAL A 75 9.76 11.19 20.08
C VAL A 75 8.30 11.30 19.64
N ILE A 76 7.76 10.28 18.96
CA ILE A 76 6.37 10.26 18.51
C ILE A 76 5.41 10.36 19.69
N LYS A 77 5.73 9.67 20.79
CA LYS A 77 4.99 9.74 22.04
C LYS A 77 5.03 11.14 22.64
N SER A 78 6.18 11.80 22.63
CA SER A 78 6.34 13.17 23.15
C SER A 78 5.53 14.21 22.36
N LEU A 79 5.21 13.92 21.10
CA LEU A 79 4.33 14.75 20.25
C LEU A 79 2.85 14.58 20.58
N GLY A 80 2.50 13.65 21.46
CA GLY A 80 1.13 13.43 21.93
C GLY A 80 0.21 12.69 20.93
N PHE A 81 0.79 11.96 20.00
CA PHE A 81 -0.01 11.10 19.10
C PHE A 81 -0.57 9.90 19.87
N GLU A 82 -1.89 9.72 19.83
CA GLU A 82 -2.56 8.57 20.44
C GLU A 82 -2.49 7.35 19.53
N TYR A 83 -2.55 7.56 18.22
CA TYR A 83 -2.55 6.51 17.21
C TYR A 83 -1.58 6.79 16.09
N VAL A 84 -1.13 5.72 15.46
CA VAL A 84 -0.40 5.73 14.18
C VAL A 84 -1.13 4.80 13.22
N CYS A 85 -1.58 5.32 12.10
CA CYS A 85 -2.21 4.54 11.04
C CYS A 85 -1.20 4.21 9.96
N ALA A 86 -1.15 2.96 9.51
CA ALA A 86 -0.26 2.57 8.42
C ALA A 86 -0.73 1.32 7.69
N ASN A 87 -0.43 1.27 6.39
CA ASN A 87 -0.33 0.00 5.68
C ASN A 87 1.09 -0.52 5.92
N PRO A 88 1.28 -1.65 6.65
CA PRO A 88 2.60 -2.12 7.03
C PRO A 88 3.53 -2.31 5.83
N GLY A 89 4.77 -1.84 5.96
CA GLY A 89 5.74 -1.88 4.88
C GLY A 89 7.17 -2.07 5.38
N SER A 90 8.01 -2.68 4.54
CA SER A 90 9.40 -2.98 4.88
C SER A 90 10.25 -1.74 5.17
N SER A 91 9.90 -0.59 4.62
CA SER A 91 10.65 0.66 4.82
C SER A 91 10.63 1.17 6.25
N PHE A 92 9.61 0.84 7.04
CA PHE A 92 9.49 1.23 8.45
C PHE A 92 9.33 0.04 9.41
N ARG A 93 9.78 -1.14 8.98
CA ARG A 93 9.68 -2.36 9.81
C ARG A 93 10.26 -2.17 11.22
N GLY A 94 11.44 -1.58 11.33
CA GLY A 94 12.06 -1.34 12.64
C GLY A 94 11.23 -0.44 13.54
N LEU A 95 10.64 0.62 13.00
CA LEU A 95 9.77 1.52 13.77
C LEU A 95 8.45 0.85 14.16
N HIS A 96 7.86 0.06 13.26
CA HIS A 96 6.68 -0.75 13.56
C HIS A 96 6.96 -1.74 14.70
N GLU A 97 8.07 -2.49 14.60
CA GLU A 97 8.55 -3.40 15.65
C GLU A 97 8.69 -2.68 17.00
N SER A 98 9.33 -1.51 17.00
CA SER A 98 9.53 -0.74 18.23
C SER A 98 8.22 -0.23 18.82
N ILE A 99 7.24 0.18 18.03
CA ILE A 99 5.92 0.56 18.56
C ILE A 99 5.26 -0.62 19.27
N ILE A 100 5.33 -1.82 18.66
CA ILE A 100 4.69 -3.01 19.23
C ILE A 100 5.44 -3.52 20.45
N ASN A 101 6.74 -3.75 20.33
CA ASN A 101 7.53 -4.44 21.35
C ASN A 101 8.04 -3.49 22.44
N TYR A 102 8.67 -2.39 22.07
CA TYR A 102 9.19 -1.40 23.02
C TYR A 102 8.08 -0.51 23.58
N GLY A 103 7.19 0.02 22.71
CA GLY A 103 6.07 0.88 23.09
C GLY A 103 4.87 0.13 23.68
N GLY A 104 4.85 -1.21 23.58
CA GLY A 104 3.77 -2.06 24.06
C GLY A 104 2.43 -1.83 23.32
N ASN A 105 2.49 -1.20 22.16
CA ASN A 105 1.31 -0.84 21.33
C ASN A 105 0.23 -0.06 22.09
N LYS A 106 0.61 0.88 22.93
CA LYS A 106 -0.34 1.63 23.77
C LYS A 106 -0.38 3.12 23.51
N SER A 107 0.78 3.69 23.23
CA SER A 107 0.88 5.13 23.02
C SER A 107 2.20 5.45 22.29
N PRO A 108 2.12 5.65 20.99
CA PRO A 108 0.93 5.53 20.14
C PRO A 108 0.51 4.08 19.91
N GLU A 109 -0.78 3.83 19.72
CA GLU A 109 -1.29 2.54 19.26
C GLU A 109 -1.18 2.46 17.74
N PHE A 110 -0.62 1.36 17.24
CA PHE A 110 -0.49 1.13 15.81
C PHE A 110 -1.76 0.50 15.23
N ILE A 111 -2.38 1.21 14.30
CA ILE A 111 -3.59 0.78 13.59
C ILE A 111 -3.21 0.32 12.19
N THR A 112 -3.37 -0.96 11.92
CA THR A 112 -3.13 -1.53 10.59
C THR A 112 -4.24 -1.15 9.63
N CYS A 113 -3.86 -0.53 8.52
CA CYS A 113 -4.74 -0.21 7.41
C CYS A 113 -4.40 -1.06 6.19
N CYS A 114 -5.40 -1.38 5.37
CA CYS A 114 -5.18 -2.16 4.14
C CYS A 114 -4.55 -1.35 3.00
N HIS A 115 -4.55 -0.02 3.11
CA HIS A 115 -4.08 0.88 2.07
C HIS A 115 -3.70 2.23 2.67
N GLU A 116 -2.70 2.91 2.11
CA GLU A 116 -2.24 4.21 2.60
C GLU A 116 -3.28 5.31 2.46
N GLU A 117 -4.10 5.25 1.41
CA GLU A 117 -5.24 6.17 1.24
C GLU A 117 -6.23 6.05 2.41
N SER A 118 -6.51 4.81 2.85
CA SER A 118 -7.38 4.56 4.00
C SER A 118 -6.76 5.09 5.29
N ALA A 119 -5.44 4.94 5.46
CA ALA A 119 -4.72 5.46 6.62
C ALA A 119 -4.81 6.99 6.70
N VAL A 120 -4.55 7.68 5.58
CA VAL A 120 -4.66 9.14 5.51
C VAL A 120 -6.12 9.60 5.65
N GLY A 121 -7.07 8.88 5.04
CA GLY A 121 -8.50 9.16 5.20
C GLY A 121 -8.97 9.05 6.65
N MET A 122 -8.46 8.05 7.38
CA MET A 122 -8.71 7.89 8.82
C MET A 122 -8.12 9.05 9.62
N ALA A 123 -6.87 9.44 9.34
CA ALA A 123 -6.23 10.57 9.99
C ALA A 123 -6.98 11.89 9.72
N HIS A 124 -7.45 12.08 8.49
CA HIS A 124 -8.26 13.22 8.10
C HIS A 124 -9.59 13.28 8.89
N GLY A 125 -10.30 12.15 8.96
CA GLY A 125 -11.56 12.05 9.72
C GLY A 125 -11.35 12.26 11.23
N TYR A 126 -10.32 11.64 11.80
CA TYR A 126 -9.95 11.81 13.20
C TYR A 126 -9.69 13.25 13.55
N ALA A 127 -8.89 13.96 12.75
CA ALA A 127 -8.59 15.36 13.01
C ALA A 127 -9.82 16.27 12.92
N LYS A 128 -10.80 15.94 12.08
CA LYS A 128 -12.08 16.68 12.00
C LYS A 128 -12.95 16.47 13.23
N VAL A 129 -12.88 15.31 13.86
CA VAL A 129 -13.72 14.97 15.03
C VAL A 129 -13.04 15.36 16.33
N GLU A 130 -11.78 14.98 16.50
CA GLU A 130 -11.05 15.18 17.74
C GLU A 130 -10.30 16.52 17.82
N GLY A 131 -10.13 17.19 16.66
CA GLY A 131 -9.36 18.45 16.59
C GLY A 131 -7.84 18.26 16.76
N LYS A 132 -7.35 17.03 16.70
CA LYS A 132 -5.94 16.67 16.87
C LYS A 132 -5.40 15.98 15.63
N PRO A 133 -4.14 16.23 15.23
CA PRO A 133 -3.53 15.49 14.15
C PRO A 133 -3.29 14.03 14.56
N LEU A 134 -3.32 13.13 13.57
CA LEU A 134 -2.97 11.74 13.73
C LEU A 134 -1.77 11.42 12.84
N ALA A 135 -0.87 10.57 13.32
CA ALA A 135 0.31 10.17 12.57
C ALA A 135 -0.03 9.04 11.57
N VAL A 136 0.54 9.14 10.38
CA VAL A 136 0.44 8.12 9.33
C VAL A 136 1.84 7.75 8.87
N PHE A 137 2.15 6.45 8.84
CA PHE A 137 3.35 5.97 8.20
C PHE A 137 3.03 5.51 6.78
N ALA A 138 3.86 5.90 5.85
CA ALA A 138 3.72 5.47 4.48
C ALA A 138 5.08 5.09 3.88
N HIS A 139 5.05 4.12 2.98
CA HIS A 139 6.21 3.74 2.21
C HIS A 139 6.68 4.92 1.35
N GLY A 140 7.99 5.15 1.28
CA GLY A 140 8.56 6.36 0.71
C GLY A 140 8.14 6.69 -0.72
N THR A 141 8.03 5.70 -1.59
CA THR A 141 7.62 5.92 -2.98
C THR A 141 6.16 5.54 -3.20
N VAL A 142 5.87 4.25 -3.14
CA VAL A 142 4.53 3.72 -3.50
C VAL A 142 3.47 4.14 -2.51
N GLY A 143 3.79 4.24 -1.22
CA GLY A 143 2.83 4.65 -0.19
C GLY A 143 2.36 6.09 -0.38
N VAL A 144 3.27 7.00 -0.75
CA VAL A 144 2.90 8.39 -1.06
C VAL A 144 2.03 8.47 -2.32
N GLN A 145 2.36 7.67 -3.35
CA GLN A 145 1.55 7.60 -4.56
C GLN A 145 0.12 7.11 -4.27
N HIS A 146 0.00 6.06 -3.44
CA HIS A 146 -1.30 5.52 -3.03
C HIS A 146 -2.09 6.49 -2.15
N ALA A 147 -1.43 7.29 -1.32
CA ALA A 147 -2.07 8.25 -0.43
C ALA A 147 -2.39 9.60 -1.09
N ALA A 148 -1.91 9.85 -2.31
CA ALA A 148 -1.88 11.18 -2.92
C ALA A 148 -3.25 11.87 -2.92
N MET A 149 -4.34 11.18 -3.27
CA MET A 149 -5.67 11.77 -3.29
C MET A 149 -6.19 12.09 -1.89
N ALA A 150 -5.98 11.20 -0.91
CA ALA A 150 -6.39 11.46 0.46
C ALA A 150 -5.60 12.61 1.10
N ILE A 151 -4.29 12.73 0.78
CA ILE A 151 -3.46 13.87 1.18
C ILE A 151 -4.01 15.16 0.57
N TYR A 152 -4.35 15.13 -0.72
CA TYR A 152 -4.93 16.29 -1.39
C TYR A 152 -6.28 16.70 -0.78
N ASN A 153 -7.13 15.74 -0.43
CA ASN A 153 -8.40 16.00 0.25
C ASN A 153 -8.18 16.68 1.61
N ALA A 154 -7.23 16.17 2.43
CA ALA A 154 -6.89 16.79 3.71
C ALA A 154 -6.33 18.21 3.53
N TYR A 155 -5.51 18.42 2.50
CA TYR A 155 -4.99 19.74 2.14
C TYR A 155 -6.12 20.72 1.75
N CYS A 156 -7.04 20.30 0.89
CA CYS A 156 -8.20 21.15 0.49
C CYS A 156 -9.08 21.52 1.68
N ASP A 157 -9.28 20.59 2.60
CA ASP A 157 -10.06 20.80 3.82
C ASP A 157 -9.28 21.56 4.91
N ARG A 158 -7.98 21.80 4.70
CA ARG A 158 -7.06 22.42 5.69
C ARG A 158 -7.00 21.64 7.00
N VAL A 159 -7.06 20.33 6.93
CA VAL A 159 -7.02 19.44 8.08
C VAL A 159 -5.60 18.94 8.30
N PRO A 160 -5.05 19.02 9.52
CA PRO A 160 -3.70 18.56 9.80
C PRO A 160 -3.62 17.04 9.80
N VAL A 161 -2.71 16.49 9.00
CA VAL A 161 -2.30 15.09 9.00
C VAL A 161 -0.78 15.04 9.10
N TYR A 162 -0.25 14.24 10.01
CA TYR A 162 1.19 14.12 10.18
C TYR A 162 1.71 12.87 9.45
N LEU A 163 2.45 13.09 8.37
CA LEU A 163 2.98 12.01 7.53
C LEU A 163 4.45 11.73 7.84
N ILE A 164 4.76 10.49 8.16
CA ILE A 164 6.13 9.99 8.31
C ILE A 164 6.43 9.08 7.13
N LEU A 165 7.32 9.56 6.27
CA LEU A 165 7.73 8.89 5.05
C LEU A 165 9.12 8.30 5.25
N LEU A 166 9.22 7.00 5.14
CA LEU A 166 10.48 6.31 5.35
C LEU A 166 10.98 5.78 3.99
N PRO A 167 12.09 6.33 3.48
CA PRO A 167 12.65 5.89 2.21
C PRO A 167 13.19 4.46 2.32
N VAL A 168 13.15 3.72 1.21
CA VAL A 168 13.90 2.47 1.11
C VAL A 168 15.37 2.84 1.12
N ALA A 169 16.11 2.37 2.12
CA ALA A 169 17.56 2.49 2.11
C ALA A 169 18.09 1.80 0.84
N LYS A 170 18.84 2.53 0.02
CA LYS A 170 19.62 1.88 -1.04
C LYS A 170 20.73 1.12 -0.31
N ILE A 171 20.62 -0.20 -0.33
CA ILE A 171 21.69 -1.11 0.08
C ILE A 171 22.76 -1.09 -1.01
#